data_dcb3fe1793667ba0e75a4a3f0d85725d
#
_entry.id   dcb3fe1793667ba0e75a4a3f0d85725d
#
_cell.length_a   1.000
_cell.length_b   1.000
_cell.length_c   1.000
_cell.angle_alpha   90.00
_cell.angle_beta   90.00
_cell.angle_gamma   90.00
#
_symmetry.space_group_name_H-M   'P 1'
#
loop_
_entity.id
_entity.type
_entity.pdbx_description
1 polymer ?
#
loop_
_entity_poly.entity_id
_entity_poly.type
_entity_poly.pdbx_seq_one_letter_code
_entity_poly.pdbx_strand_id
1 'polypeptide(L)'
;KRLGIQYEELGYSDDSVEPFDGRFAIPTTPFWFRHDDGRKNRKRCPDHCRDELTGDIQVGTAVEGIFAYAHHPDIIKEGEHLIDLPGSVRRVARGVCAYLSMWRGRVELHVRRRSGLACPGYGSLRLRRK
;
A
#
# COMPACT_ATOMS: atom_id res chain seq x y z
N LYS A 1 -8.42 9.31 10.23
CA LYS A 1 -8.97 10.67 10.10
C LYS A 1 -8.02 11.77 10.59
N ARG A 2 -7.21 11.50 11.61
CA ARG A 2 -6.25 12.50 12.11
C ARG A 2 -5.23 12.94 11.05
N LEU A 3 -4.95 12.07 10.07
CA LEU A 3 -4.04 12.36 8.96
C LEU A 3 -4.75 12.91 7.74
N GLY A 4 -6.07 13.13 7.80
CA GLY A 4 -6.86 13.59 6.67
C GLY A 4 -7.06 12.55 5.57
N ILE A 5 -6.83 11.26 5.88
CA ILE A 5 -7.03 10.18 4.91
C ILE A 5 -8.49 9.76 4.90
N GLN A 6 -9.10 9.77 3.72
CA GLN A 6 -10.46 9.25 3.52
C GLN A 6 -10.39 7.75 3.33
N TYR A 7 -11.26 6.99 3.98
CA TYR A 7 -11.23 5.52 3.84
C TYR A 7 -12.60 4.84 3.95
N GLU A 8 -13.42 5.18 4.93
CA GLU A 8 -14.68 4.48 5.19
C GLU A 8 -15.65 4.55 4.01
N GLU A 9 -15.83 5.73 3.45
CA GLU A 9 -16.74 5.97 2.31
C GLU A 9 -16.24 5.28 1.04
N LEU A 10 -14.97 4.82 1.02
CA LEU A 10 -14.34 4.20 -0.12
C LEU A 10 -14.24 2.68 0.03
N GLY A 11 -14.94 2.13 1.01
CA GLY A 11 -15.06 0.69 1.20
C GLY A 11 -13.94 0.06 2.02
N TYR A 12 -13.03 0.85 2.59
CA TYR A 12 -12.01 0.31 3.48
C TYR A 12 -12.52 0.24 4.91
N SER A 13 -12.31 -0.91 5.55
CA SER A 13 -12.44 -1.08 7.01
C SER A 13 -11.42 -2.14 7.43
N ASP A 14 -11.11 -2.20 8.73
CA ASP A 14 -10.17 -3.20 9.24
C ASP A 14 -10.63 -4.62 8.97
N ASP A 15 -11.95 -4.84 8.88
CA ASP A 15 -12.51 -6.15 8.58
C ASP A 15 -12.54 -6.48 7.09
N SER A 16 -12.36 -5.50 6.21
CA SER A 16 -12.44 -5.70 4.76
C SER A 16 -11.12 -6.16 4.15
N VAL A 17 -10.02 -5.97 4.85
CA VAL A 17 -8.68 -6.31 4.38
C VAL A 17 -8.00 -7.28 5.32
N GLU A 18 -7.05 -8.03 4.76
CA GLU A 18 -6.19 -8.94 5.52
C GLU A 18 -4.78 -8.93 4.92
N PRO A 19 -3.75 -9.33 5.67
CA PRO A 19 -2.43 -9.56 5.08
C PRO A 19 -2.52 -10.60 3.97
N PHE A 20 -1.73 -10.42 2.90
CA PHE A 20 -1.71 -11.39 1.80
C PHE A 20 -1.32 -12.77 2.31
N ASP A 21 -0.31 -12.84 3.18
CA ASP A 21 0.10 -14.06 3.87
C ASP A 21 0.87 -13.67 5.15
N GLY A 22 1.43 -14.66 5.85
CA GLY A 22 2.12 -14.45 7.11
C GLY A 22 3.31 -13.50 7.05
N ARG A 23 3.92 -13.31 5.88
CA ARG A 23 5.03 -12.35 5.71
C ARG A 23 4.60 -10.92 5.96
N PHE A 24 3.33 -10.62 5.73
CA PHE A 24 2.77 -9.28 5.83
C PHE A 24 1.96 -9.03 7.10
N ALA A 25 1.95 -10.00 8.01
CA ALA A 25 1.30 -9.83 9.30
C ALA A 25 2.00 -8.69 10.07
N ILE A 26 1.19 -7.80 10.66
CA ILE A 26 1.74 -6.70 11.44
C ILE A 26 2.17 -7.23 12.80
N PRO A 27 3.43 -6.98 13.23
CA PRO A 27 3.89 -7.38 14.56
C PRO A 27 3.03 -6.76 15.65
N THR A 28 2.84 -7.49 16.75
CA THR A 28 2.07 -7.01 17.91
C THR A 28 2.88 -6.08 18.80
N THR A 29 4.21 -6.06 18.63
CA THR A 29 5.11 -5.16 19.36
C THR A 29 5.53 -4.01 18.43
N PRO A 30 5.93 -2.84 18.96
CA PRO A 30 6.45 -1.76 18.14
C PRO A 30 7.61 -2.23 17.27
N PHE A 31 7.66 -1.74 16.03
CA PHE A 31 8.74 -2.09 15.10
C PHE A 31 9.07 -0.90 14.20
N TRP A 32 10.26 -0.93 13.62
CA TRP A 32 10.73 0.05 12.68
C TRP A 32 10.78 -0.54 11.28
N PHE A 33 10.62 0.31 10.27
CA PHE A 33 10.86 -0.09 8.90
C PHE A 33 11.45 1.06 8.09
N ARG A 34 12.23 0.69 7.08
CA ARG A 34 12.68 1.62 6.05
C ARG A 34 11.83 1.39 4.81
N HIS A 35 11.56 2.43 4.07
CA HIS A 35 10.76 2.31 2.85
C HIS A 35 11.31 3.19 1.74
N ASP A 36 11.00 2.81 0.50
CA ASP A 36 11.05 3.74 -0.63
C ASP A 36 9.61 4.06 -1.05
N ASP A 37 9.47 5.06 -1.92
CA ASP A 37 8.14 5.56 -2.29
C ASP A 37 7.47 4.77 -3.44
N GLY A 38 8.08 3.67 -3.88
CA GLY A 38 7.54 2.84 -4.93
C GLY A 38 7.77 3.35 -6.35
N ARG A 39 8.47 4.47 -6.55
CA ARG A 39 8.67 5.03 -7.89
C ARG A 39 9.39 4.09 -8.84
N LYS A 40 10.30 3.29 -8.31
CA LYS A 40 11.02 2.28 -9.10
C LYS A 40 10.13 1.14 -9.57
N ASN A 41 8.96 0.98 -8.95
CA ASN A 41 8.01 -0.08 -9.26
C ASN A 41 6.84 0.38 -10.13
N ARG A 42 6.91 1.59 -10.68
CA ARG A 42 5.89 2.07 -11.63
C ARG A 42 5.81 1.15 -12.85
N LYS A 43 4.63 1.04 -13.42
CA LYS A 43 4.33 0.20 -14.58
C LYS A 43 4.48 -1.31 -14.30
N ARG A 44 4.57 -1.69 -13.04
CA ARG A 44 4.65 -3.09 -12.61
C ARG A 44 3.39 -3.41 -11.81
N CYS A 45 2.79 -4.56 -12.06
CA CYS A 45 1.60 -4.92 -11.30
C CYS A 45 1.98 -5.26 -9.85
N PRO A 46 1.07 -4.99 -8.90
CA PRO A 46 1.32 -5.28 -7.48
C PRO A 46 1.69 -6.73 -7.20
N ASP A 47 1.05 -7.70 -7.86
CA ASP A 47 1.38 -9.12 -7.68
C ASP A 47 2.83 -9.42 -8.02
N HIS A 48 3.33 -8.86 -9.13
CA HIS A 48 4.71 -9.06 -9.55
C HIS A 48 5.68 -8.45 -8.53
N CYS A 49 5.39 -7.24 -8.05
CA CYS A 49 6.23 -6.59 -7.04
C CYS A 49 6.27 -7.40 -5.74
N ARG A 50 5.14 -7.97 -5.33
CA ARG A 50 5.06 -8.82 -4.13
C ARG A 50 5.87 -10.10 -4.30
N ASP A 51 5.76 -10.74 -5.45
CA ASP A 51 6.31 -12.07 -5.68
C ASP A 51 7.82 -12.06 -5.92
N GLU A 52 8.38 -10.97 -6.44
CA GLU A 52 9.82 -10.90 -6.74
C GLU A 52 10.68 -10.62 -5.50
N LEU A 53 10.09 -10.19 -4.38
CA LEU A 53 10.85 -9.79 -3.21
C LEU A 53 11.19 -10.99 -2.33
N THR A 54 12.41 -11.00 -1.81
CA THR A 54 12.93 -12.08 -0.98
C THR A 54 13.61 -11.52 0.26
N GLY A 55 13.80 -12.38 1.27
CA GLY A 55 14.46 -12.02 2.50
C GLY A 55 13.62 -11.07 3.35
N ASP A 56 14.25 -10.02 3.85
CA ASP A 56 13.61 -9.02 4.70
C ASP A 56 13.02 -7.83 3.92
N ILE A 57 13.12 -7.85 2.60
CA ILE A 57 12.54 -6.82 1.73
C ILE A 57 11.13 -7.24 1.33
N GLN A 58 10.18 -6.33 1.53
CA GLN A 58 8.76 -6.60 1.31
C GLN A 58 8.10 -5.45 0.59
N VAL A 59 6.87 -5.67 0.13
CA VAL A 59 5.95 -4.60 -0.27
C VAL A 59 5.12 -4.19 0.94
N GLY A 60 4.57 -2.97 0.89
CA GLY A 60 3.83 -2.42 2.02
C GLY A 60 2.45 -2.99 2.20
N THR A 61 2.02 -3.02 3.45
CA THR A 61 0.62 -3.21 3.85
C THR A 61 -0.06 -1.85 3.97
N ALA A 62 -1.39 -1.86 4.15
CA ALA A 62 -2.14 -0.63 4.37
C ALA A 62 -1.62 0.16 5.58
N VAL A 63 -1.32 -0.52 6.68
CA VAL A 63 -0.82 0.12 7.91
C VAL A 63 0.53 0.81 7.65
N GLU A 64 1.44 0.11 7.00
CA GLU A 64 2.77 0.66 6.68
C GLU A 64 2.67 1.82 5.70
N GLY A 65 1.76 1.75 4.74
CA GLY A 65 1.51 2.84 3.81
C GLY A 65 1.01 4.10 4.49
N ILE A 66 0.10 3.95 5.45
CA ILE A 66 -0.42 5.08 6.25
C ILE A 66 0.72 5.73 7.04
N PHE A 67 1.57 4.93 7.70
CA PHE A 67 2.69 5.48 8.46
C PHE A 67 3.74 6.12 7.56
N ALA A 68 4.02 5.53 6.40
CA ALA A 68 4.95 6.13 5.44
C ALA A 68 4.45 7.50 4.98
N TYR A 69 3.17 7.61 4.66
CA TYR A 69 2.56 8.89 4.29
C TYR A 69 2.60 9.89 5.46
N ALA A 70 2.32 9.44 6.68
CA ALA A 70 2.32 10.32 7.85
C ALA A 70 3.68 10.97 8.09
N HIS A 71 4.76 10.23 7.86
CA HIS A 71 6.11 10.74 8.06
C HIS A 71 6.67 11.47 6.82
N HIS A 72 6.20 11.12 5.64
CA HIS A 72 6.68 11.68 4.37
C HIS A 72 5.51 11.95 3.44
N PRO A 73 4.73 13.02 3.68
CA PRO A 73 3.50 13.29 2.90
C PRO A 73 3.75 13.50 1.40
N ASP A 74 4.95 13.87 1.02
CA ASP A 74 5.33 14.13 -0.38
C ASP A 74 5.53 12.85 -1.21
N ILE A 75 5.40 11.66 -0.61
CA ILE A 75 5.50 10.40 -1.37
C ILE A 75 4.32 10.19 -2.32
N ILE A 76 3.20 10.89 -2.11
CA ILE A 76 2.03 10.82 -2.99
C ILE A 76 1.91 12.15 -3.72
N LYS A 77 1.78 12.07 -5.05
CA LYS A 77 1.58 13.26 -5.89
C LYS A 77 0.42 13.02 -6.84
N GLU A 78 -0.62 13.83 -6.70
CA GLU A 78 -1.81 13.75 -7.53
C GLU A 78 -1.42 13.86 -9.00
N GLY A 79 -1.92 12.89 -9.81
CA GLY A 79 -1.64 12.86 -11.24
C GLY A 79 -0.24 12.36 -11.63
N GLU A 80 0.66 12.13 -10.67
CA GLU A 80 2.03 11.72 -10.96
C GLU A 80 2.40 10.38 -10.33
N HIS A 81 2.16 10.22 -9.03
CA HIS A 81 2.59 9.03 -8.30
C HIS A 81 1.62 8.67 -7.19
N LEU A 82 1.08 7.47 -7.28
CA LEU A 82 0.21 6.84 -6.31
C LEU A 82 0.86 5.55 -5.84
N ILE A 83 0.45 5.07 -4.66
CA ILE A 83 1.16 3.99 -3.99
C ILE A 83 0.28 2.74 -3.85
N ASP A 84 0.72 1.65 -4.46
CA ASP A 84 0.13 0.33 -4.25
C ASP A 84 0.64 -0.29 -2.96
N LEU A 85 -0.23 -1.00 -2.26
CA LEU A 85 0.06 -1.66 -0.99
C LEU A 85 -0.29 -3.15 -1.08
N PRO A 86 0.49 -3.93 -1.86
CA PRO A 86 0.12 -5.32 -2.17
C PRO A 86 0.19 -6.28 -1.00
N GLY A 87 0.77 -5.87 0.12
CA GLY A 87 0.78 -6.67 1.35
C GLY A 87 -0.58 -6.79 2.01
N SER A 88 -1.54 -5.91 1.66
CA SER A 88 -2.91 -5.96 2.16
C SER A 88 -3.86 -6.24 1.01
N VAL A 89 -4.67 -7.29 1.13
CA VAL A 89 -5.63 -7.70 0.11
C VAL A 89 -7.04 -7.66 0.66
N ARG A 90 -8.00 -7.55 -0.25
CA ARG A 90 -9.40 -7.60 0.13
C ARG A 90 -9.77 -9.02 0.56
N ARG A 91 -10.36 -9.15 1.75
CA ARG A 91 -10.67 -10.45 2.34
C ARG A 91 -11.54 -11.32 1.44
N VAL A 92 -12.54 -10.72 0.80
CA VAL A 92 -13.50 -11.42 -0.05
C VAL A 92 -13.09 -11.47 -1.52
N ALA A 93 -11.98 -10.83 -1.90
CA ALA A 93 -11.49 -10.79 -3.28
C ALA A 93 -9.99 -10.58 -3.28
N ARG A 94 -9.23 -11.66 -3.08
CA ARG A 94 -7.78 -11.58 -2.84
C ARG A 94 -6.95 -11.13 -4.05
N GLY A 95 -7.54 -11.04 -5.21
CA GLY A 95 -6.93 -10.40 -6.38
C GLY A 95 -7.04 -8.89 -6.39
N VAL A 96 -7.51 -8.28 -5.30
CA VAL A 96 -7.66 -6.84 -5.14
C VAL A 96 -6.84 -6.41 -3.94
N CYS A 97 -5.96 -5.43 -4.10
CA CYS A 97 -5.13 -4.94 -3.00
C CYS A 97 -5.47 -3.50 -2.62
N ALA A 98 -4.94 -3.07 -1.46
CA ALA A 98 -5.05 -1.70 -0.99
C ALA A 98 -4.12 -0.77 -1.79
N TYR A 99 -4.46 0.50 -1.82
CA TYR A 99 -3.60 1.54 -2.38
C TYR A 99 -3.96 2.91 -1.81
N LEU A 100 -2.99 3.83 -1.87
CA LEU A 100 -3.18 5.23 -1.53
C LEU A 100 -3.19 6.06 -2.81
N SER A 101 -4.20 6.90 -2.94
CA SER A 101 -4.33 7.84 -4.05
C SER A 101 -4.56 9.25 -3.52
N MET A 102 -4.54 10.22 -4.43
CA MET A 102 -4.87 11.60 -4.09
C MET A 102 -5.89 12.13 -5.10
N TRP A 103 -6.95 12.70 -4.59
CA TRP A 103 -8.02 13.28 -5.38
C TRP A 103 -8.38 14.66 -4.82
N ARG A 104 -8.23 15.68 -5.65
CA ARG A 104 -8.51 17.07 -5.25
C ARG A 104 -7.79 17.47 -3.97
N GLY A 105 -6.51 17.09 -3.85
CA GLY A 105 -5.68 17.40 -2.70
C GLY A 105 -5.93 16.56 -1.45
N ARG A 106 -6.81 15.55 -1.53
CA ARG A 106 -7.15 14.67 -0.40
C ARG A 106 -6.61 13.28 -0.63
N VAL A 107 -5.91 12.74 0.35
CA VAL A 107 -5.40 11.37 0.29
C VAL A 107 -6.52 10.39 0.61
N GLU A 108 -6.61 9.35 -0.20
CA GLU A 108 -7.65 8.33 -0.11
C GLU A 108 -7.04 6.94 -0.01
N LEU A 109 -7.54 6.14 0.93
CA LEU A 109 -7.17 4.73 1.07
C LEU A 109 -8.29 3.88 0.47
N HIS A 110 -7.95 3.13 -0.57
CA HIS A 110 -8.90 2.29 -1.28
C HIS A 110 -8.49 0.82 -1.21
N VAL A 111 -9.46 -0.08 -1.43
CA VAL A 111 -9.22 -1.52 -1.59
C VAL A 111 -9.90 -1.98 -2.88
N ARG A 112 -9.46 -1.42 -4.00
CA ARG A 112 -10.06 -1.68 -5.32
C ARG A 112 -9.04 -1.92 -6.42
N ARG A 113 -7.76 -1.96 -6.07
CA ARG A 113 -6.69 -2.10 -7.05
C ARG A 113 -6.56 -3.57 -7.46
N ARG A 114 -6.83 -3.87 -8.72
CA ARG A 114 -6.58 -5.21 -9.26
C ARG A 114 -5.08 -5.44 -9.26
N SER A 115 -4.63 -6.38 -8.43
CA SER A 115 -3.21 -6.57 -8.18
C SER A 115 -2.47 -7.20 -9.37
N GLY A 116 -3.19 -7.76 -10.34
CA GLY A 116 -2.62 -8.28 -11.58
C GLY A 116 -2.47 -7.26 -12.70
N LEU A 117 -2.83 -5.98 -12.49
CA LEU A 117 -2.77 -4.94 -13.51
C LEU A 117 -1.67 -3.91 -13.20
N ALA A 118 -0.90 -3.57 -14.21
CA ALA A 118 0.10 -2.50 -14.12
C ALA A 118 -0.51 -1.18 -14.57
N CYS A 119 -0.21 -0.09 -13.85
CA CYS A 119 -0.61 1.26 -14.21
C CYS A 119 0.58 2.21 -14.10
N PRO A 120 0.78 3.12 -15.07
CA PRO A 120 1.98 3.97 -15.10
C PRO A 120 2.16 4.89 -13.90
N GLY A 121 1.07 5.36 -13.31
CA GLY A 121 1.11 6.28 -12.17
C GLY A 121 1.20 5.58 -10.81
N TYR A 122 1.19 4.26 -10.77
CA TYR A 122 1.17 3.49 -9.52
C TYR A 122 2.45 2.73 -9.34
N GLY A 123 3.01 2.78 -8.11
CA GLY A 123 4.15 1.99 -7.75
C GLY A 123 3.96 1.37 -6.38
N SER A 124 4.37 0.12 -6.22
CA SER A 124 4.26 -0.58 -4.93
C SER A 124 5.27 -0.05 -3.93
N LEU A 125 4.80 0.29 -2.75
CA LEU A 125 5.65 0.64 -1.62
C LEU A 125 6.55 -0.54 -1.29
N ARG A 126 7.82 -0.26 -1.12
CA ARG A 126 8.83 -1.26 -0.84
C ARG A 126 9.48 -0.94 0.49
N LEU A 127 9.63 -1.92 1.34
CA LEU A 127 10.13 -1.68 2.68
C LEU A 127 10.98 -2.83 3.21
N ARG A 128 11.74 -2.50 4.24
CA ARG A 128 12.50 -3.47 5.04
C ARG A 128 12.14 -3.23 6.50
N ARG A 129 11.62 -4.24 7.15
CA ARG A 129 11.36 -4.23 8.59
C ARG A 129 12.65 -4.52 9.35
N LYS A 130 12.80 -3.86 10.48
CA LYS A 130 13.93 -4.07 11.38
C LYS A 130 13.49 -4.80 12.63
#